data_9b95a96156fb6c1f6c05ba343f284202
#
_entry.id   9b95a96156fb6c1f6c05ba343f284202
#
_cell.length_a   1.000
_cell.length_b   1.000
_cell.length_c   1.000
_cell.angle_alpha   90.00
_cell.angle_beta   90.00
_cell.angle_gamma   90.00
#
_symmetry.space_group_name_H-M   'P 1'
#
loop_
_entity.id
_entity.type
_entity.pdbx_description
1 polymer ?
#
loop_
_entity_poly.entity_id
_entity_poly.type
_entity_poly.pdbx_seq_one_letter_code
_entity_poly.pdbx_strand_id
1 'polypeptide(L)'
;EFTDINSALNFAVSLKPIQLPRHEQLQKLVNSETAKLKKKLQALQEDLAHAANAEEQRMLADTIMANIYQIKKGQTSAELINIYDGEPVTVSLSPILSPTENAQAYYKRYNKYKRAQTEVRIQQESTEEMLAYLESLDASLLTATTKEEIEEINQEMLGSGLLKDTNKKKKNAGLQKSQPLHIRLNSEADLYIGKNNKQNDYVTFTLGNPKDLWFHTKDIPGSHVILKTSLPEARQEDIDLAVQLAAYFSKARDGSNVPIDCVQSRY
;
A
#
# COMPACT_ATOMS: atom_id res chain seq x y z
N GLU A 1 10.22 -24.75 24.46
CA GLU A 1 9.76 -24.07 25.64
C GLU A 1 10.88 -23.19 26.17
N PHE A 2 10.61 -21.91 26.43
CA PHE A 2 11.61 -20.93 26.86
C PHE A 2 11.37 -20.54 28.29
N THR A 3 12.43 -20.48 29.08
CA THR A 3 12.40 -20.18 30.52
C THR A 3 12.27 -18.69 30.81
N ASP A 4 12.66 -17.86 29.87
CA ASP A 4 12.65 -16.41 30.00
C ASP A 4 12.54 -15.73 28.62
N ILE A 5 12.18 -14.43 28.62
CA ILE A 5 11.98 -13.59 27.42
C ILE A 5 13.26 -13.45 26.60
N ASN A 6 14.41 -13.29 27.26
CA ASN A 6 15.68 -13.11 26.56
C ASN A 6 16.05 -14.35 25.76
N SER A 7 15.80 -15.54 26.31
CA SER A 7 16.00 -16.83 25.61
C SER A 7 15.07 -16.95 24.40
N ALA A 8 13.80 -16.58 24.53
CA ALA A 8 12.83 -16.60 23.44
C ALA A 8 13.20 -15.58 22.34
N LEU A 9 13.57 -14.36 22.71
CA LEU A 9 14.00 -13.31 21.81
C LEU A 9 15.29 -13.71 21.06
N ASN A 10 16.29 -14.22 21.79
CA ASN A 10 17.55 -14.66 21.22
C ASN A 10 17.33 -15.81 20.20
N PHE A 11 16.43 -16.74 20.50
CA PHE A 11 16.03 -17.77 19.54
C PHE A 11 15.43 -17.15 18.27
N ALA A 12 14.44 -16.28 18.40
CA ALA A 12 13.79 -15.64 17.25
C ALA A 12 14.80 -14.84 16.38
N VAL A 13 15.69 -14.08 17.02
CA VAL A 13 16.74 -13.30 16.34
C VAL A 13 17.84 -14.17 15.73
N SER A 14 18.08 -15.38 16.26
CA SER A 14 19.05 -16.33 15.69
C SER A 14 18.59 -16.97 14.38
N LEU A 15 17.28 -16.90 14.07
CA LEU A 15 16.74 -17.37 12.80
C LEU A 15 17.20 -16.45 11.67
N LYS A 16 18.20 -16.89 10.91
CA LYS A 16 18.72 -16.11 9.77
C LYS A 16 17.88 -16.35 8.52
N PRO A 17 17.61 -15.31 7.72
CA PRO A 17 16.98 -15.48 6.42
C PRO A 17 17.75 -16.48 5.55
N ILE A 18 17.01 -17.35 4.86
CA ILE A 18 17.62 -18.32 3.97
C ILE A 18 18.01 -17.67 2.65
N GLN A 19 19.27 -17.81 2.27
CA GLN A 19 19.74 -17.32 0.97
C GLN A 19 19.75 -18.49 -0.03
N LEU A 20 18.75 -18.51 -0.89
CA LEU A 20 18.61 -19.43 -1.99
C LEU A 20 18.56 -18.67 -3.31
N PRO A 21 19.00 -19.27 -4.44
CA PRO A 21 18.88 -18.62 -5.75
C PRO A 21 17.45 -18.17 -6.06
N ARG A 22 16.44 -18.93 -5.59
CA ARG A 22 15.03 -18.55 -5.77
C ARG A 22 14.65 -17.34 -4.95
N HIS A 23 15.09 -17.26 -3.69
CA HIS A 23 14.89 -16.08 -2.85
C HIS A 23 15.42 -14.81 -3.52
N GLU A 24 16.68 -14.85 -4.01
CA GLU A 24 17.28 -13.69 -4.70
C GLU A 24 16.52 -13.31 -5.97
N GLN A 25 16.00 -14.27 -6.73
CA GLN A 25 15.19 -14.00 -7.91
C GLN A 25 13.88 -13.29 -7.56
N LEU A 26 13.17 -13.77 -6.52
CA LEU A 26 11.93 -13.16 -6.06
C LEU A 26 12.19 -11.75 -5.52
N GLN A 27 13.24 -11.56 -4.73
CA GLN A 27 13.65 -10.27 -4.19
C GLN A 27 13.97 -9.25 -5.30
N LYS A 28 14.73 -9.66 -6.31
CA LYS A 28 15.04 -8.81 -7.49
C LYS A 28 13.77 -8.41 -8.23
N LEU A 29 12.82 -9.33 -8.39
CA LEU A 29 11.55 -9.04 -9.04
C LEU A 29 10.72 -8.04 -8.23
N VAL A 30 10.55 -8.26 -6.92
CA VAL A 30 9.83 -7.34 -6.03
C VAL A 30 10.45 -5.95 -6.09
N ASN A 31 11.77 -5.83 -5.97
CA ASN A 31 12.48 -4.55 -6.05
C ASN A 31 12.28 -3.85 -7.40
N SER A 32 12.32 -4.60 -8.50
CA SER A 32 12.12 -4.08 -9.85
C SER A 32 10.68 -3.55 -10.05
N GLU A 33 9.68 -4.32 -9.63
CA GLU A 33 8.27 -3.91 -9.77
C GLU A 33 7.95 -2.72 -8.84
N THR A 34 8.48 -2.71 -7.61
CA THR A 34 8.36 -1.57 -6.69
C THR A 34 8.93 -0.29 -7.30
N ALA A 35 10.11 -0.36 -7.91
CA ALA A 35 10.73 0.80 -8.56
C ALA A 35 9.90 1.31 -9.74
N LYS A 36 9.31 0.41 -10.55
CA LYS A 36 8.42 0.79 -11.66
C LYS A 36 7.15 1.47 -11.16
N LEU A 37 6.51 0.94 -10.11
CA LEU A 37 5.29 1.52 -9.56
C LEU A 37 5.53 2.87 -8.89
N LYS A 38 6.64 3.05 -8.17
CA LYS A 38 7.03 4.34 -7.60
C LYS A 38 7.22 5.40 -8.70
N LYS A 39 7.84 5.02 -9.82
CA LYS A 39 7.99 5.90 -10.98
C LYS A 39 6.65 6.25 -11.64
N LYS A 40 5.74 5.25 -11.74
CA LYS A 40 4.38 5.46 -12.22
C LYS A 40 3.61 6.42 -11.30
N LEU A 41 3.71 6.23 -9.98
CA LEU A 41 3.03 7.10 -9.00
C LEU A 41 3.49 8.55 -9.13
N GLN A 42 4.79 8.78 -9.31
CA GLN A 42 5.32 10.13 -9.54
C GLN A 42 4.74 10.74 -10.82
N ALA A 43 4.70 10.01 -11.93
CA ALA A 43 4.12 10.50 -13.19
C ALA A 43 2.62 10.84 -13.04
N LEU A 44 1.86 10.01 -12.31
CA LEU A 44 0.45 10.28 -12.02
C LEU A 44 0.25 11.54 -11.17
N GLN A 45 1.16 11.83 -10.24
CA GLN A 45 1.14 13.08 -9.45
C GLN A 45 1.40 14.31 -10.33
N GLU A 46 2.32 14.22 -11.27
CA GLU A 46 2.59 15.28 -12.26
C GLU A 46 1.37 15.51 -13.16
N ASP A 47 0.75 14.44 -13.66
CA ASP A 47 -0.49 14.52 -14.47
C ASP A 47 -1.64 15.16 -13.67
N LEU A 48 -1.77 14.85 -12.38
CA LEU A 48 -2.79 15.45 -11.51
C LEU A 48 -2.52 16.95 -11.32
N ALA A 49 -1.27 17.36 -11.16
CA ALA A 49 -0.89 18.76 -11.05
C ALA A 49 -1.24 19.54 -12.33
N HIS A 50 -0.99 18.95 -13.51
CA HIS A 50 -1.40 19.55 -14.79
C HIS A 50 -2.92 19.67 -14.97
N ALA A 51 -3.66 18.71 -14.41
CA ALA A 51 -5.13 18.73 -14.44
C ALA A 51 -5.74 19.63 -13.36
N ALA A 52 -4.95 20.19 -12.43
CA ALA A 52 -5.44 21.06 -11.36
C ALA A 52 -6.15 22.34 -11.87
N ASN A 53 -5.78 22.80 -13.07
CA ASN A 53 -6.36 23.99 -13.70
C ASN A 53 -7.77 23.76 -14.29
N ALA A 54 -8.43 22.63 -13.97
CA ALA A 54 -9.78 22.37 -14.49
C ALA A 54 -10.79 23.47 -14.07
N GLU A 55 -10.83 23.84 -12.80
CA GLU A 55 -11.77 24.83 -12.31
C GLU A 55 -11.51 26.24 -12.90
N GLU A 56 -10.26 26.58 -13.18
CA GLU A 56 -9.90 27.80 -13.90
C GLU A 56 -10.52 27.80 -15.31
N GLN A 57 -10.45 26.68 -16.05
CA GLN A 57 -11.09 26.60 -17.36
C GLN A 57 -12.61 26.78 -17.29
N ARG A 58 -13.24 26.28 -16.23
CA ARG A 58 -14.67 26.49 -16.00
C ARG A 58 -14.96 27.95 -15.72
N MET A 59 -14.21 28.55 -14.80
CA MET A 59 -14.35 29.96 -14.44
C MET A 59 -14.23 30.87 -15.66
N LEU A 60 -13.22 30.63 -16.51
CA LEU A 60 -13.05 31.39 -17.75
C LEU A 60 -14.23 31.19 -18.72
N ALA A 61 -14.76 29.98 -18.86
CA ALA A 61 -15.93 29.70 -19.69
C ALA A 61 -17.18 30.42 -19.17
N ASP A 62 -17.44 30.35 -17.87
CA ASP A 62 -18.58 31.01 -17.22
C ASP A 62 -18.46 32.54 -17.36
N THR A 63 -17.25 33.10 -17.21
CA THR A 63 -16.98 34.53 -17.38
C THR A 63 -17.19 34.97 -18.83
N ILE A 64 -16.78 34.19 -19.84
CA ILE A 64 -17.10 34.49 -21.24
C ILE A 64 -18.61 34.52 -21.45
N MET A 65 -19.33 33.54 -20.95
CA MET A 65 -20.79 33.44 -21.12
C MET A 65 -21.53 34.61 -20.48
N ALA A 66 -21.13 35.03 -19.29
CA ALA A 66 -21.76 36.16 -18.56
C ALA A 66 -21.48 37.49 -19.25
N ASN A 67 -20.32 37.64 -19.92
CA ASN A 67 -19.91 38.87 -20.57
C ASN A 67 -19.99 38.80 -22.11
N ILE A 68 -20.76 37.87 -22.66
CA ILE A 68 -20.81 37.54 -24.09
C ILE A 68 -21.10 38.77 -24.99
N TYR A 69 -21.87 39.71 -24.49
CA TYR A 69 -22.25 40.94 -25.19
C TYR A 69 -21.09 41.94 -25.37
N GLN A 70 -20.00 41.78 -24.61
CA GLN A 70 -18.79 42.61 -24.71
C GLN A 70 -17.79 42.04 -25.71
N ILE A 71 -17.94 40.79 -26.12
CA ILE A 71 -16.97 40.07 -26.98
C ILE A 71 -17.43 40.10 -28.45
N LYS A 72 -16.57 40.58 -29.31
CA LYS A 72 -16.81 40.55 -30.76
C LYS A 72 -16.00 39.45 -31.42
N LYS A 73 -16.56 38.82 -32.46
CA LYS A 73 -15.83 37.85 -33.29
C LYS A 73 -14.56 38.50 -33.92
N GLY A 74 -13.49 37.79 -33.91
CA GLY A 74 -12.20 38.29 -34.42
C GLY A 74 -11.22 38.78 -33.37
N GLN A 75 -11.66 38.91 -32.10
CA GLN A 75 -10.79 39.23 -30.97
C GLN A 75 -9.89 38.04 -30.60
N THR A 76 -8.63 38.31 -30.21
CA THR A 76 -7.68 37.33 -29.70
C THR A 76 -7.68 37.25 -28.16
N SER A 77 -8.18 38.29 -27.49
CA SER A 77 -8.34 38.39 -26.05
C SER A 77 -9.45 39.37 -25.69
N ALA A 78 -9.96 39.23 -24.47
CA ALA A 78 -10.89 40.18 -23.87
C ALA A 78 -10.58 40.33 -22.38
N GLU A 79 -10.64 41.55 -21.85
CA GLU A 79 -10.63 41.83 -20.42
C GLU A 79 -12.08 41.83 -19.94
N LEU A 80 -12.43 40.92 -19.06
CA LEU A 80 -13.79 40.66 -18.59
C LEU A 80 -13.84 40.68 -17.06
N ILE A 81 -15.00 40.93 -16.50
CA ILE A 81 -15.18 40.82 -15.05
C ILE A 81 -15.50 39.36 -14.69
N ASN A 82 -14.66 38.74 -13.88
CA ASN A 82 -14.87 37.40 -13.34
C ASN A 82 -16.12 37.39 -12.45
N ILE A 83 -17.05 36.51 -12.75
CA ILE A 83 -18.35 36.46 -12.05
C ILE A 83 -18.26 35.89 -10.62
N TYR A 84 -17.14 35.30 -10.22
CA TYR A 84 -16.97 34.66 -8.91
C TYR A 84 -16.37 35.59 -7.86
N ASP A 85 -15.48 36.50 -8.26
CA ASP A 85 -14.76 37.40 -7.35
C ASP A 85 -14.96 38.91 -7.71
N GLY A 86 -15.48 39.20 -8.90
CA GLY A 86 -15.68 40.58 -9.37
C GLY A 86 -14.41 41.25 -9.90
N GLU A 87 -13.28 40.54 -9.97
CA GLU A 87 -12.04 41.11 -10.42
C GLU A 87 -11.87 41.01 -11.95
N PRO A 88 -11.09 41.89 -12.58
CA PRO A 88 -10.80 41.83 -14.01
C PRO A 88 -9.93 40.62 -14.33
N VAL A 89 -10.30 39.87 -15.35
CA VAL A 89 -9.53 38.73 -15.88
C VAL A 89 -9.36 38.84 -17.38
N THR A 90 -8.14 38.62 -17.87
CA THR A 90 -7.87 38.57 -19.31
C THR A 90 -8.08 37.17 -19.83
N VAL A 91 -9.03 37.00 -20.74
CA VAL A 91 -9.36 35.70 -21.36
C VAL A 91 -8.82 35.64 -22.78
N SER A 92 -8.07 34.61 -23.09
CA SER A 92 -7.59 34.34 -24.47
C SER A 92 -8.72 33.78 -25.32
N LEU A 93 -8.88 34.32 -26.53
CA LEU A 93 -9.95 33.96 -27.46
C LEU A 93 -9.34 33.50 -28.82
N SER A 94 -10.03 32.59 -29.45
CA SER A 94 -9.76 32.24 -30.83
C SER A 94 -10.53 33.17 -31.77
N PRO A 95 -9.86 33.93 -32.63
CA PRO A 95 -10.53 34.91 -33.50
C PRO A 95 -11.43 34.28 -34.58
N ILE A 96 -11.22 33.01 -34.87
CA ILE A 96 -12.05 32.27 -35.85
C ILE A 96 -13.38 31.78 -35.26
N LEU A 97 -13.44 31.68 -33.90
CA LEU A 97 -14.62 31.21 -33.18
C LEU A 97 -15.50 32.40 -32.76
N SER A 98 -16.79 32.16 -32.69
CA SER A 98 -17.72 33.08 -32.04
C SER A 98 -17.49 33.10 -30.50
N PRO A 99 -18.03 34.12 -29.78
CA PRO A 99 -17.90 34.16 -28.33
C PRO A 99 -18.43 32.89 -27.65
N THR A 100 -19.58 32.36 -28.10
CA THR A 100 -20.17 31.13 -27.57
C THR A 100 -19.28 29.91 -27.85
N GLU A 101 -18.70 29.79 -29.04
CA GLU A 101 -17.78 28.69 -29.37
C GLU A 101 -16.48 28.77 -28.57
N ASN A 102 -15.99 29.97 -28.27
CA ASN A 102 -14.86 30.15 -27.35
C ASN A 102 -15.20 29.63 -25.93
N ALA A 103 -16.33 29.99 -25.38
CA ALA A 103 -16.79 29.47 -24.09
C ALA A 103 -16.91 27.94 -24.12
N GLN A 104 -17.50 27.36 -25.18
CA GLN A 104 -17.60 25.90 -25.35
C GLN A 104 -16.22 25.24 -25.42
N ALA A 105 -15.21 25.87 -26.03
CA ALA A 105 -13.85 25.34 -26.07
C ALA A 105 -13.22 25.27 -24.65
N TYR A 106 -13.47 26.27 -23.81
CA TYR A 106 -13.06 26.25 -22.40
C TYR A 106 -13.79 25.17 -21.60
N TYR A 107 -15.11 25.02 -21.74
CA TYR A 107 -15.87 23.94 -21.11
C TYR A 107 -15.39 22.56 -21.57
N LYS A 108 -15.03 22.40 -22.84
CA LYS A 108 -14.46 21.14 -23.36
C LYS A 108 -13.13 20.81 -22.70
N ARG A 109 -12.25 21.83 -22.45
CA ARG A 109 -10.99 21.65 -21.70
C ARG A 109 -11.29 21.30 -20.23
N TYR A 110 -12.20 21.98 -19.58
CA TYR A 110 -12.67 21.66 -18.23
C TYR A 110 -13.07 20.19 -18.12
N ASN A 111 -13.98 19.74 -18.98
CA ASN A 111 -14.47 18.38 -18.96
C ASN A 111 -13.35 17.34 -19.21
N LYS A 112 -12.42 17.67 -20.12
CA LYS A 112 -11.23 16.83 -20.37
C LYS A 112 -10.37 16.70 -19.11
N TYR A 113 -10.06 17.81 -18.45
CA TYR A 113 -9.23 17.82 -17.23
C TYR A 113 -9.94 17.13 -16.07
N LYS A 114 -11.25 17.33 -15.91
CA LYS A 114 -12.05 16.67 -14.87
C LYS A 114 -12.06 15.15 -15.00
N ARG A 115 -12.21 14.66 -16.24
CA ARG A 115 -12.11 13.21 -16.54
C ARG A 115 -10.71 12.68 -16.27
N ALA A 116 -9.68 13.42 -16.67
CA ALA A 116 -8.30 13.06 -16.40
C ALA A 116 -8.02 12.95 -14.89
N GLN A 117 -8.49 13.91 -14.08
CA GLN A 117 -8.36 13.86 -12.61
C GLN A 117 -8.98 12.59 -12.02
N THR A 118 -10.18 12.22 -12.48
CA THR A 118 -10.85 11.02 -11.97
C THR A 118 -10.08 9.76 -12.34
N GLU A 119 -9.65 9.64 -13.60
CA GLU A 119 -8.87 8.50 -14.08
C GLU A 119 -7.52 8.36 -13.36
N VAL A 120 -6.81 9.49 -13.18
CA VAL A 120 -5.53 9.52 -12.46
C VAL A 120 -5.70 9.07 -11.01
N ARG A 121 -6.75 9.53 -10.31
CA ARG A 121 -7.02 9.09 -8.93
C ARG A 121 -7.24 7.59 -8.83
N ILE A 122 -8.06 7.01 -9.71
CA ILE A 122 -8.29 5.56 -9.74
C ILE A 122 -6.97 4.81 -9.96
N GLN A 123 -6.13 5.32 -10.88
CA GLN A 123 -4.82 4.71 -11.12
C GLN A 123 -3.85 4.88 -9.95
N GLN A 124 -3.91 5.99 -9.21
CA GLN A 124 -3.12 6.20 -7.99
C GLN A 124 -3.51 5.19 -6.91
N GLU A 125 -4.80 5.09 -6.58
CA GLU A 125 -5.31 4.13 -5.58
C GLU A 125 -4.86 2.70 -5.91
N SER A 126 -5.09 2.25 -7.14
CA SER A 126 -4.66 0.92 -7.59
C SER A 126 -3.13 0.74 -7.56
N THR A 127 -2.36 1.79 -7.82
CA THR A 127 -0.89 1.74 -7.78
C THR A 127 -0.38 1.69 -6.34
N GLU A 128 -1.01 2.43 -5.42
CA GLU A 128 -0.70 2.42 -3.99
C GLU A 128 -1.04 1.07 -3.35
N GLU A 129 -2.19 0.48 -3.68
CA GLU A 129 -2.57 -0.88 -3.24
C GLU A 129 -1.53 -1.92 -3.68
N MET A 130 -1.10 -1.85 -4.94
CA MET A 130 -0.09 -2.78 -5.46
C MET A 130 1.29 -2.53 -4.81
N LEU A 131 1.65 -1.28 -4.51
CA LEU A 131 2.88 -0.97 -3.76
C LEU A 131 2.83 -1.55 -2.34
N ALA A 132 1.72 -1.39 -1.62
CA ALA A 132 1.53 -1.97 -0.30
C ALA A 132 1.65 -3.51 -0.33
N TYR A 133 1.07 -4.14 -1.36
CA TYR A 133 1.21 -5.58 -1.57
C TYR A 133 2.67 -6.01 -1.84
N LEU A 134 3.40 -5.31 -2.71
CA LEU A 134 4.82 -5.59 -2.95
C LEU A 134 5.67 -5.38 -1.69
N GLU A 135 5.33 -4.42 -0.86
CA GLU A 135 6.01 -4.17 0.41
C GLU A 135 5.75 -5.28 1.44
N SER A 136 4.56 -5.89 1.45
CA SER A 136 4.28 -7.07 2.28
C SER A 136 5.05 -8.30 1.80
N LEU A 137 5.20 -8.50 0.48
CA LEU A 137 6.04 -9.56 -0.08
C LEU A 137 7.53 -9.35 0.26
N ASP A 138 8.00 -8.11 0.19
CA ASP A 138 9.37 -7.75 0.57
C ASP A 138 9.65 -8.07 2.05
N ALA A 139 8.72 -7.72 2.96
CA ALA A 139 8.80 -8.07 4.37
C ALA A 139 8.81 -9.59 4.59
N SER A 140 7.96 -10.32 3.86
CA SER A 140 7.91 -11.79 3.92
C SER A 140 9.22 -12.43 3.45
N LEU A 141 9.81 -11.94 2.36
CA LEU A 141 11.12 -12.41 1.87
C LEU A 141 12.23 -12.09 2.88
N LEU A 142 12.21 -10.91 3.50
CA LEU A 142 13.21 -10.50 4.49
C LEU A 142 13.23 -11.43 5.72
N THR A 143 12.09 -12.01 6.07
CA THR A 143 11.91 -12.85 7.28
C THR A 143 11.88 -14.34 7.00
N ALA A 144 11.86 -14.78 5.72
CA ALA A 144 11.80 -16.18 5.36
C ALA A 144 13.09 -16.92 5.75
N THR A 145 12.93 -18.03 6.47
CA THR A 145 14.04 -18.85 7.01
C THR A 145 14.07 -20.27 6.47
N THR A 146 13.03 -20.70 5.75
CA THR A 146 12.90 -22.05 5.20
C THR A 146 12.61 -22.05 3.70
N LYS A 147 12.85 -23.19 3.05
CA LYS A 147 12.53 -23.37 1.63
C LYS A 147 11.02 -23.35 1.38
N GLU A 148 10.28 -23.89 2.33
CA GLU A 148 8.83 -23.99 2.29
C GLU A 148 8.20 -22.58 2.31
N GLU A 149 8.71 -21.67 3.13
CA GLU A 149 8.29 -20.28 3.18
C GLU A 149 8.56 -19.54 1.86
N ILE A 150 9.74 -19.75 1.27
CA ILE A 150 10.07 -19.16 -0.05
C ILE A 150 9.15 -19.71 -1.14
N GLU A 151 8.81 -21.00 -1.10
CA GLU A 151 7.90 -21.58 -2.07
C GLU A 151 6.46 -21.07 -1.88
N GLU A 152 6.00 -20.86 -0.66
CA GLU A 152 4.70 -20.24 -0.41
C GLU A 152 4.62 -18.82 -0.96
N ILE A 153 5.66 -18.00 -0.76
CA ILE A 153 5.74 -16.64 -1.34
C ILE A 153 5.77 -16.74 -2.88
N ASN A 154 6.52 -17.68 -3.44
CA ASN A 154 6.54 -17.95 -4.88
C ASN A 154 5.14 -18.29 -5.43
N GLN A 155 4.39 -19.15 -4.74
CA GLN A 155 3.02 -19.51 -5.13
C GLN A 155 2.03 -18.34 -4.99
N GLU A 156 2.23 -17.50 -4.02
CA GLU A 156 1.45 -16.27 -3.86
C GLU A 156 1.70 -15.30 -5.03
N MET A 157 2.95 -15.08 -5.39
CA MET A 157 3.34 -14.23 -6.54
C MET A 157 2.88 -14.80 -7.89
N LEU A 158 2.81 -16.13 -8.03
CA LEU A 158 2.19 -16.78 -9.19
C LEU A 158 0.67 -16.54 -9.22
N GLY A 159 0.02 -16.69 -8.07
CA GLY A 159 -1.43 -16.50 -7.93
C GLY A 159 -1.87 -15.05 -8.16
N SER A 160 -1.06 -14.08 -7.79
CA SER A 160 -1.31 -12.65 -8.03
C SER A 160 -0.96 -12.18 -9.46
N GLY A 161 -0.34 -13.05 -10.27
CA GLY A 161 0.08 -12.72 -11.64
C GLY A 161 1.39 -11.93 -11.74
N LEU A 162 2.09 -11.66 -10.63
CA LEU A 162 3.41 -11.03 -10.63
C LEU A 162 4.48 -11.93 -11.28
N LEU A 163 4.30 -13.25 -11.18
CA LEU A 163 5.13 -14.23 -11.85
C LEU A 163 4.34 -14.92 -12.96
N LYS A 164 4.99 -15.14 -14.10
CA LYS A 164 4.43 -15.98 -15.17
C LYS A 164 4.74 -17.44 -14.85
N ASP A 165 3.71 -18.28 -14.85
CA ASP A 165 3.91 -19.72 -14.76
C ASP A 165 4.53 -20.24 -16.06
N THR A 166 5.85 -20.42 -16.04
CA THR A 166 6.60 -21.01 -17.18
C THR A 166 6.54 -22.53 -17.19
N ASN A 167 6.05 -23.18 -16.10
CA ASN A 167 6.05 -24.63 -15.91
C ASN A 167 4.65 -25.20 -15.60
N LYS A 168 3.73 -25.18 -16.60
CA LYS A 168 2.37 -25.78 -16.48
C LYS A 168 2.33 -27.27 -16.11
N LYS A 169 3.46 -27.96 -15.93
CA LYS A 169 3.53 -29.43 -15.73
C LYS A 169 3.88 -29.91 -14.32
N LYS A 170 4.26 -29.05 -13.37
CA LYS A 170 4.44 -29.46 -11.97
C LYS A 170 3.23 -29.01 -11.14
N LYS A 171 2.14 -29.79 -11.16
CA LYS A 171 1.16 -29.74 -10.08
C LYS A 171 1.92 -29.97 -8.77
N ASN A 172 1.75 -29.06 -7.81
CA ASN A 172 2.31 -29.14 -6.47
C ASN A 172 1.82 -30.40 -5.74
N ALA A 173 2.42 -31.53 -6.03
CA ALA A 173 2.20 -32.75 -5.28
C ALA A 173 3.06 -32.67 -4.00
N GLY A 174 2.41 -32.39 -2.86
CA GLY A 174 2.98 -32.69 -1.55
C GLY A 174 3.91 -31.67 -0.92
N LEU A 175 3.86 -30.37 -1.28
CA LEU A 175 4.55 -29.35 -0.48
C LEU A 175 3.89 -29.28 0.90
N GLN A 176 4.68 -29.62 1.95
CA GLN A 176 4.27 -29.34 3.32
C GLN A 176 4.07 -27.83 3.48
N LYS A 177 2.92 -27.44 3.99
CA LYS A 177 2.68 -26.02 4.33
C LYS A 177 3.64 -25.64 5.44
N SER A 178 4.31 -24.50 5.29
CA SER A 178 5.09 -23.95 6.40
C SER A 178 4.16 -23.57 7.55
N GLN A 179 4.68 -23.63 8.76
CA GLN A 179 3.91 -23.29 9.96
C GLN A 179 4.38 -21.93 10.48
N PRO A 180 3.46 -21.12 11.04
CA PRO A 180 3.83 -19.94 11.79
C PRO A 180 4.88 -20.25 12.84
N LEU A 181 5.77 -19.33 13.12
CA LEU A 181 6.71 -19.48 14.23
C LEU A 181 5.93 -19.54 15.53
N HIS A 182 6.09 -20.63 16.29
CA HIS A 182 5.46 -20.84 17.58
C HIS A 182 6.50 -20.77 18.69
N ILE A 183 6.27 -19.92 19.67
CA ILE A 183 7.11 -19.77 20.87
C ILE A 183 6.24 -20.00 22.08
N ARG A 184 6.53 -21.07 22.82
CA ARG A 184 5.85 -21.39 24.08
C ARG A 184 6.63 -20.81 25.25
N LEU A 185 5.93 -20.03 26.08
CA LEU A 185 6.48 -19.40 27.29
C LEU A 185 6.11 -20.21 28.54
N ASN A 186 6.92 -20.11 29.59
CA ASN A 186 6.63 -20.74 30.90
C ASN A 186 5.43 -20.11 31.61
N SER A 187 4.96 -18.98 31.14
CA SER A 187 3.82 -18.22 31.67
C SER A 187 2.47 -18.81 31.29
N GLU A 188 2.41 -20.02 30.73
CA GLU A 188 1.20 -20.57 30.11
C GLU A 188 0.69 -19.74 28.93
N ALA A 189 1.60 -19.01 28.27
CA ALA A 189 1.32 -18.23 27.10
C ALA A 189 2.03 -18.81 25.87
N ASP A 190 1.37 -18.67 24.73
CA ASP A 190 1.87 -19.07 23.41
C ASP A 190 1.89 -17.85 22.47
N LEU A 191 3.00 -17.65 21.81
CA LEU A 191 3.16 -16.67 20.75
C LEU A 191 3.18 -17.34 19.38
N TYR A 192 2.36 -16.85 18.47
CA TYR A 192 2.34 -17.28 17.06
C TYR A 192 2.66 -16.11 16.17
N ILE A 193 3.62 -16.28 15.28
CA ILE A 193 4.14 -15.24 14.38
C ILE A 193 4.02 -15.73 12.95
N GLY A 194 3.23 -15.03 12.14
CA GLY A 194 3.13 -15.25 10.71
C GLY A 194 4.30 -14.61 9.98
N LYS A 195 4.97 -15.35 9.09
CA LYS A 195 6.15 -14.88 8.35
C LYS A 195 5.89 -14.63 6.86
N ASN A 196 4.67 -14.79 6.40
CA ASN A 196 4.18 -14.41 5.07
C ASN A 196 2.68 -14.11 5.14
N ASN A 197 2.10 -13.55 4.08
CA ASN A 197 0.70 -13.13 4.07
C ASN A 197 -0.27 -14.26 4.39
N LYS A 198 -0.05 -15.48 3.87
CA LYS A 198 -0.89 -16.65 4.17
C LYS A 198 -0.80 -17.07 5.63
N GLN A 199 0.38 -17.01 6.22
CA GLN A 199 0.55 -17.30 7.65
C GLN A 199 -0.03 -16.19 8.51
N ASN A 200 0.10 -14.92 8.12
CA ASN A 200 -0.53 -13.78 8.79
C ASN A 200 -2.05 -13.96 8.85
N ASP A 201 -2.68 -14.32 7.72
CA ASP A 201 -4.11 -14.62 7.67
C ASP A 201 -4.47 -15.82 8.56
N TYR A 202 -3.69 -16.90 8.48
CA TYR A 202 -3.92 -18.08 9.30
C TYR A 202 -3.79 -17.79 10.79
N VAL A 203 -2.77 -17.06 11.20
CA VAL A 203 -2.55 -16.66 12.60
C VAL A 203 -3.70 -15.79 13.09
N THR A 204 -4.15 -14.83 12.30
CA THR A 204 -5.21 -13.89 12.69
C THR A 204 -6.59 -14.53 12.70
N PHE A 205 -6.97 -15.21 11.61
CA PHE A 205 -8.35 -15.64 11.38
C PHE A 205 -8.63 -17.09 11.76
N THR A 206 -7.59 -17.92 11.95
CA THR A 206 -7.75 -19.34 12.27
C THR A 206 -7.22 -19.70 13.66
N LEU A 207 -6.02 -19.22 14.01
CA LEU A 207 -5.43 -19.49 15.32
C LEU A 207 -5.90 -18.52 16.40
N GLY A 208 -6.10 -17.25 16.07
CA GLY A 208 -6.53 -16.22 17.02
C GLY A 208 -7.94 -16.47 17.55
N ASN A 209 -8.11 -16.33 18.86
CA ASN A 209 -9.41 -16.31 19.53
C ASN A 209 -9.79 -14.87 19.88
N PRO A 210 -11.08 -14.55 20.08
CA PRO A 210 -11.51 -13.18 20.38
C PRO A 210 -10.88 -12.51 21.61
N LYS A 211 -10.33 -13.31 22.53
CA LYS A 211 -9.67 -12.82 23.76
C LYS A 211 -8.16 -12.65 23.61
N ASP A 212 -7.57 -13.23 22.57
CA ASP A 212 -6.13 -13.15 22.34
C ASP A 212 -5.73 -11.74 21.93
N LEU A 213 -4.50 -11.36 22.22
CA LEU A 213 -3.95 -10.08 21.79
C LEU A 213 -3.25 -10.22 20.43
N TRP A 214 -3.59 -9.36 19.52
CA TRP A 214 -3.00 -9.25 18.20
C TRP A 214 -2.09 -8.03 18.12
N PHE A 215 -0.92 -8.19 17.51
CA PHE A 215 0.10 -7.16 17.38
C PHE A 215 0.57 -7.07 15.92
N HIS A 216 0.76 -5.84 15.47
CA HIS A 216 1.37 -5.55 14.17
C HIS A 216 2.04 -4.18 14.18
N THR A 217 3.06 -3.98 13.38
CA THR A 217 3.69 -2.66 13.17
C THR A 217 2.71 -1.71 12.49
N LYS A 218 2.49 -0.53 13.09
CA LYS A 218 1.55 0.44 12.56
C LYS A 218 2.06 1.03 11.24
N ASP A 219 1.25 0.93 10.19
CA ASP A 219 1.52 1.47 8.85
C ASP A 219 2.83 0.95 8.22
N ILE A 220 3.39 -0.15 8.74
CA ILE A 220 4.63 -0.74 8.25
C ILE A 220 4.40 -2.23 7.99
N PRO A 221 4.75 -2.77 6.81
CA PRO A 221 4.63 -4.19 6.51
C PRO A 221 5.44 -5.07 7.46
N GLY A 222 4.80 -6.14 7.96
CA GLY A 222 5.41 -7.03 8.93
C GLY A 222 4.57 -8.26 9.23
N SER A 223 4.97 -8.98 10.25
CA SER A 223 4.31 -10.18 10.76
C SER A 223 3.14 -9.83 11.65
N HIS A 224 2.06 -10.61 11.54
CA HIS A 224 1.02 -10.65 12.56
C HIS A 224 1.49 -11.53 13.71
N VAL A 225 1.39 -11.03 14.92
CA VAL A 225 1.74 -11.75 16.13
C VAL A 225 0.48 -11.92 17.00
N ILE A 226 0.20 -13.14 17.41
CA ILE A 226 -0.87 -13.44 18.35
C ILE A 226 -0.27 -13.94 19.66
N LEU A 227 -0.65 -13.30 20.76
CA LEU A 227 -0.37 -13.75 22.11
C LEU A 227 -1.62 -14.41 22.68
N LYS A 228 -1.52 -15.71 22.93
CA LYS A 228 -2.55 -16.53 23.57
C LYS A 228 -2.15 -16.78 25.01
N THR A 229 -3.05 -16.60 25.94
CA THR A 229 -2.82 -16.91 27.35
C THR A 229 -4.05 -17.57 27.99
N SER A 230 -3.81 -18.53 28.89
CA SER A 230 -4.83 -19.10 29.73
C SER A 230 -5.17 -18.23 30.95
N LEU A 231 -4.34 -17.20 31.20
CA LEU A 231 -4.54 -16.27 32.31
C LEU A 231 -5.69 -15.30 32.01
N PRO A 232 -6.39 -14.76 33.02
CA PRO A 232 -7.43 -13.74 32.85
C PRO A 232 -6.93 -12.51 32.12
N GLU A 233 -5.66 -12.13 32.36
CA GLU A 233 -4.92 -11.02 31.68
C GLU A 233 -3.54 -11.50 31.32
N ALA A 234 -3.05 -11.03 30.16
CA ALA A 234 -1.68 -11.29 29.72
C ALA A 234 -0.67 -10.57 30.63
N ARG A 235 0.44 -11.22 30.93
CA ARG A 235 1.53 -10.58 31.66
C ARG A 235 2.19 -9.50 30.83
N GLN A 236 2.61 -8.41 31.48
CA GLN A 236 3.30 -7.31 30.77
C GLN A 236 4.55 -7.78 30.04
N GLU A 237 5.30 -8.71 30.63
CA GLU A 237 6.49 -9.30 30.02
C GLU A 237 6.19 -10.04 28.70
N ASP A 238 5.07 -10.78 28.63
CA ASP A 238 4.65 -11.50 27.42
C ASP A 238 4.21 -10.50 26.33
N ILE A 239 3.54 -9.41 26.74
CA ILE A 239 3.17 -8.30 25.85
C ILE A 239 4.43 -7.62 25.29
N ASP A 240 5.40 -7.30 26.14
CA ASP A 240 6.66 -6.66 25.74
C ASP A 240 7.44 -7.52 24.75
N LEU A 241 7.45 -8.84 24.94
CA LEU A 241 8.05 -9.77 23.98
C LEU A 241 7.29 -9.78 22.65
N ALA A 242 5.95 -9.83 22.69
CA ALA A 242 5.13 -9.79 21.48
C ALA A 242 5.37 -8.51 20.66
N VAL A 243 5.45 -7.36 21.33
CA VAL A 243 5.79 -6.05 20.73
C VAL A 243 7.17 -6.09 20.06
N GLN A 244 8.19 -6.59 20.78
CA GLN A 244 9.56 -6.68 20.22
C GLN A 244 9.62 -7.63 19.01
N LEU A 245 8.90 -8.76 19.06
CA LEU A 245 8.85 -9.70 17.95
C LEU A 245 8.10 -9.12 16.74
N ALA A 246 7.00 -8.39 16.95
CA ALA A 246 6.30 -7.69 15.88
C ALA A 246 7.21 -6.66 15.19
N ALA A 247 7.98 -5.89 15.95
CA ALA A 247 8.96 -4.97 15.41
C ALA A 247 10.08 -5.70 14.64
N TYR A 248 10.63 -6.77 15.21
CA TYR A 248 11.72 -7.53 14.60
C TYR A 248 11.33 -8.23 13.29
N PHE A 249 10.12 -8.79 13.21
CA PHE A 249 9.60 -9.43 12.01
C PHE A 249 8.86 -8.44 11.08
N SER A 250 9.36 -7.20 10.99
CA SER A 250 8.84 -6.16 10.12
C SER A 250 9.95 -5.49 9.29
N LYS A 251 9.55 -4.65 8.35
CA LYS A 251 10.49 -3.78 7.61
C LYS A 251 11.20 -2.75 8.50
N ALA A 252 10.68 -2.50 9.70
CA ALA A 252 11.28 -1.57 10.67
C ALA A 252 12.23 -2.24 11.67
N ARG A 253 12.66 -3.48 11.42
CA ARG A 253 13.48 -4.30 12.34
C ARG A 253 14.77 -3.64 12.84
N ASP A 254 15.36 -2.76 12.04
CA ASP A 254 16.59 -2.04 12.38
C ASP A 254 16.30 -0.60 12.85
N GLY A 255 15.02 -0.25 13.02
CA GLY A 255 14.56 1.04 13.47
C GLY A 255 14.51 1.17 14.99
N SER A 256 14.45 2.40 15.48
CA SER A 256 14.16 2.74 16.88
C SER A 256 12.74 3.32 16.97
N ASN A 257 12.06 3.09 18.11
CA ASN A 257 10.71 3.62 18.38
C ASN A 257 9.67 3.20 17.36
N VAL A 258 9.66 1.91 16.99
CA VAL A 258 8.69 1.34 16.04
C VAL A 258 7.30 1.30 16.69
N PRO A 259 6.28 1.98 16.15
CA PRO A 259 4.93 1.94 16.70
C PRO A 259 4.29 0.58 16.41
N ILE A 260 3.66 -0.02 17.42
CA ILE A 260 2.96 -1.31 17.33
C ILE A 260 1.51 -1.12 17.72
N ASP A 261 0.61 -1.55 16.85
CA ASP A 261 -0.80 -1.69 17.19
C ASP A 261 -0.99 -2.95 18.02
N CYS A 262 -1.72 -2.82 19.13
CA CYS A 262 -2.10 -3.92 20.02
C CYS A 262 -3.60 -3.87 20.23
N VAL A 263 -4.30 -4.88 19.79
CA VAL A 263 -5.76 -4.99 19.91
C VAL A 263 -6.17 -6.41 20.27
N GLN A 264 -7.39 -6.57 20.78
CA GLN A 264 -7.97 -7.91 20.90
C GLN A 264 -8.31 -8.45 19.50
N SER A 265 -8.03 -9.73 19.26
CA SER A 265 -8.18 -10.40 17.94
C SER A 265 -9.61 -10.39 17.36
N ARG A 266 -10.60 -9.93 18.11
CA ARG A 266 -12.01 -9.82 17.67
C ARG A 266 -12.31 -8.57 16.82
N TYR A 267 -11.35 -7.67 16.67
CA TYR A 267 -11.48 -6.41 15.92
C TYR A 267 -10.59 -6.47 14.63
#